data_21001f074926e501106e76ac4d0d5325
#
_entry.id   21001f074926e501106e76ac4d0d5325
#
_cell.length_a   1.000
_cell.length_b   1.000
_cell.length_c   1.000
_cell.angle_alpha   90.00
_cell.angle_beta   90.00
_cell.angle_gamma   90.00
#
_symmetry.space_group_name_H-M   'P 1'
#
loop_
_entity.id
_entity.type
_entity.pdbx_description
1 polymer ?
#
loop_
_entity_poly.entity_id
_entity_poly.type
_entity_poly.pdbx_seq_one_letter_code
_entity_poly.pdbx_strand_id
1 'polypeptide(L)'
;MLLEPDEEPKELAMFQDAIPAMVSVLKSTVDEGDENNAMQAFECFQTLLGCESALLQKHFGDLVKFMIELGSTTSIDDEFRSQALAFLMQCVRYRKLKIQGLRIGEELTLKALQIVTELGDLSSEEEDVTPARSALGLLDILASSLPPSQVVIPLLKALGGYFSSQDPDYRQAGVLALGMCVEGAPDFIATQLHEILPAVLSLLEDSDLKVRGAALNGVARLADDLAEDIGKEHATLIPAMLKNFDLASNNLNDERSLQIIRGSCHAIDSLIEGLEPEDAAKYVSELVPRFSKFFHHEDLKCKSAAIGAVGSIASASEKAFLPFFPEIMQGLSQYVRIKDSPDDLDLRGVVCDSMGKIASAVGAEPFEPYVLPLMEASEEALHLDHPRLRETSYILWSTMAKVYEEQFSKYLPGAVKGLQECLEQDETGLDVELGEHAKDLVGAEVVIDGRKIKVAAATDDDDDDDSDLNEAAMDDDEWDDINGVSAVAMEKEIAAEVYGDIISHTRRQYLPYLEATVTKLLELVDHTYEGVRKSAIGTLWRTYASLWEMAEADGMAKWKPGLPPQVDPPQELKKLGNLVMMATMSVWQDEMDR
;
A
#
# COMPACT_ATOMS: atom_id res chain seq x y z
N MET A 1 29.99 -13.79 -11.85
CA MET A 1 31.26 -13.16 -12.21
C MET A 1 31.11 -11.69 -11.97
N LEU A 2 31.67 -11.19 -10.88
CA LEU A 2 31.62 -9.76 -10.52
C LEU A 2 32.73 -9.08 -11.31
N LEU A 3 32.36 -8.26 -12.29
CA LEU A 3 33.27 -7.38 -13.01
C LEU A 3 33.42 -6.08 -12.23
N GLU A 4 34.57 -5.85 -11.63
CA GLU A 4 34.83 -4.56 -10.97
C GLU A 4 35.27 -3.53 -12.03
N PRO A 5 34.51 -2.42 -12.22
CA PRO A 5 34.74 -1.46 -13.30
C PRO A 5 36.14 -0.83 -13.31
N ASP A 6 36.75 -0.69 -12.14
CA ASP A 6 38.05 -0.08 -11.96
C ASP A 6 39.22 -1.06 -12.21
N GLU A 7 38.99 -2.35 -12.03
CA GLU A 7 40.03 -3.39 -12.17
C GLU A 7 40.06 -4.02 -13.55
N GLU A 8 38.92 -4.15 -14.27
CA GLU A 8 38.78 -4.85 -15.55
C GLU A 8 38.07 -4.01 -16.65
N PRO A 9 38.53 -2.80 -16.98
CA PRO A 9 37.83 -1.90 -17.91
C PRO A 9 37.72 -2.41 -19.34
N LYS A 10 38.56 -3.38 -19.74
CA LYS A 10 38.50 -3.97 -21.10
C LYS A 10 37.41 -5.02 -21.20
N GLU A 11 37.25 -5.85 -20.17
CA GLU A 11 36.21 -6.87 -20.08
C GLU A 11 34.85 -6.22 -20.01
N LEU A 12 34.70 -5.14 -19.20
CA LEU A 12 33.49 -4.34 -19.14
C LEU A 12 33.12 -3.75 -20.52
N ALA A 13 34.08 -3.19 -21.22
CA ALA A 13 33.85 -2.64 -22.57
C ALA A 13 33.41 -3.72 -23.58
N MET A 14 34.04 -4.90 -23.54
CA MET A 14 33.66 -6.04 -24.40
C MET A 14 32.24 -6.51 -24.09
N PHE A 15 31.86 -6.58 -22.81
CA PHE A 15 30.50 -6.94 -22.42
C PHE A 15 29.48 -5.90 -22.89
N GLN A 16 29.77 -4.62 -22.68
CA GLN A 16 28.90 -3.53 -23.17
C GLN A 16 28.73 -3.57 -24.70
N ASP A 17 29.76 -3.95 -25.47
CA ASP A 17 29.67 -4.10 -26.92
C ASP A 17 28.80 -5.29 -27.35
N ALA A 18 28.51 -6.24 -26.47
CA ALA A 18 27.61 -7.36 -26.72
C ALA A 18 26.11 -7.00 -26.53
N ILE A 19 25.78 -5.95 -25.77
CA ILE A 19 24.41 -5.57 -25.47
C ILE A 19 23.53 -5.39 -26.73
N PRO A 20 23.97 -4.72 -27.81
CA PRO A 20 23.18 -4.62 -29.04
C PRO A 20 22.84 -5.99 -29.68
N ALA A 21 23.72 -6.97 -29.55
CA ALA A 21 23.44 -8.34 -30.04
C ALA A 21 22.39 -9.02 -29.16
N MET A 22 22.44 -8.84 -27.85
CA MET A 22 21.41 -9.34 -26.90
C MET A 22 20.03 -8.72 -27.19
N VAL A 23 19.97 -7.42 -27.43
CA VAL A 23 18.73 -6.74 -27.86
C VAL A 23 18.20 -7.32 -29.18
N SER A 24 19.10 -7.65 -30.12
CA SER A 24 18.69 -8.26 -31.38
C SER A 24 18.14 -9.68 -31.21
N VAL A 25 18.65 -10.43 -30.22
CA VAL A 25 18.13 -11.77 -29.87
C VAL A 25 16.72 -11.59 -29.26
N LEU A 26 16.56 -10.74 -28.25
CA LEU A 26 15.24 -10.48 -27.67
C LEU A 26 14.23 -10.05 -28.74
N LYS A 27 14.61 -9.14 -29.63
CA LYS A 27 13.73 -8.73 -30.72
C LYS A 27 13.33 -9.91 -31.63
N SER A 28 14.27 -10.75 -32.00
CA SER A 28 14.00 -11.91 -32.88
C SER A 28 13.06 -12.91 -32.20
N THR A 29 13.28 -13.22 -30.93
CA THR A 29 12.42 -14.15 -30.16
C THR A 29 10.99 -13.61 -30.00
N VAL A 30 10.85 -12.31 -29.75
CA VAL A 30 9.53 -11.64 -29.70
C VAL A 30 8.86 -11.65 -31.08
N ASP A 31 9.59 -11.30 -32.14
CA ASP A 31 9.03 -11.29 -33.51
C ASP A 31 8.64 -12.71 -33.99
N GLU A 32 9.27 -13.76 -33.47
CA GLU A 32 9.00 -15.18 -33.77
C GLU A 32 7.92 -15.77 -32.86
N GLY A 33 7.53 -15.09 -31.78
CA GLY A 33 6.58 -15.58 -30.76
C GLY A 33 7.16 -16.73 -29.92
N ASP A 34 8.48 -16.76 -29.72
CA ASP A 34 9.17 -17.76 -28.89
C ASP A 34 9.20 -17.31 -27.42
N GLU A 35 8.12 -17.64 -26.70
CA GLU A 35 7.89 -17.22 -25.32
C GLU A 35 9.05 -17.58 -24.39
N ASN A 36 9.48 -18.84 -24.40
CA ASN A 36 10.53 -19.31 -23.49
C ASN A 36 11.86 -18.55 -23.66
N ASN A 37 12.31 -18.36 -24.90
CA ASN A 37 13.57 -17.66 -25.15
C ASN A 37 13.42 -16.14 -24.96
N ALA A 38 12.25 -15.56 -25.22
CA ALA A 38 11.99 -14.16 -24.96
C ALA A 38 12.02 -13.87 -23.44
N MET A 39 11.35 -14.70 -22.62
CA MET A 39 11.34 -14.55 -21.16
C MET A 39 12.75 -14.67 -20.58
N GLN A 40 13.54 -15.66 -21.00
CA GLN A 40 14.94 -15.77 -20.58
C GLN A 40 15.78 -14.54 -20.97
N ALA A 41 15.49 -13.93 -22.12
CA ALA A 41 16.18 -12.71 -22.53
C ALA A 41 15.78 -11.51 -21.66
N PHE A 42 14.49 -11.38 -21.26
CA PHE A 42 14.05 -10.37 -20.29
C PHE A 42 14.71 -10.57 -18.94
N GLU A 43 14.72 -11.79 -18.39
CA GLU A 43 15.39 -12.12 -17.12
C GLU A 43 16.89 -11.76 -17.14
N CYS A 44 17.58 -12.02 -18.29
CA CYS A 44 18.96 -11.59 -18.45
C CYS A 44 19.11 -10.07 -18.30
N PHE A 45 18.25 -9.27 -18.93
CA PHE A 45 18.32 -7.82 -18.82
C PHE A 45 17.97 -7.32 -17.42
N GLN A 46 17.01 -7.95 -16.75
CA GLN A 46 16.65 -7.65 -15.34
C GLN A 46 17.83 -7.91 -14.40
N THR A 47 18.47 -9.09 -14.54
CA THR A 47 19.67 -9.43 -13.78
C THR A 47 20.81 -8.44 -14.00
N LEU A 48 21.05 -8.04 -15.26
CA LEU A 48 22.07 -7.05 -15.60
C LEU A 48 21.77 -5.65 -15.04
N LEU A 49 20.50 -5.29 -14.92
CA LEU A 49 20.07 -4.03 -14.35
C LEU A 49 20.31 -3.99 -12.84
N GLY A 50 20.07 -5.11 -12.14
CA GLY A 50 20.32 -5.27 -10.70
C GLY A 50 21.79 -5.34 -10.31
N CYS A 51 22.71 -5.61 -11.26
CA CYS A 51 24.14 -5.61 -10.98
C CYS A 51 24.66 -4.21 -10.62
N GLU A 52 25.53 -4.11 -9.62
CA GLU A 52 26.21 -2.85 -9.24
C GLU A 52 27.10 -2.31 -10.38
N SER A 53 27.65 -3.20 -11.19
CA SER A 53 28.52 -2.84 -12.31
C SER A 53 27.77 -2.12 -13.42
N ALA A 54 28.44 -1.19 -14.09
CA ALA A 54 27.87 -0.35 -15.15
C ALA A 54 27.67 -1.10 -16.49
N LEU A 55 27.24 -2.37 -16.45
CA LEU A 55 27.13 -3.26 -17.62
C LEU A 55 26.24 -2.71 -18.72
N LEU A 56 25.10 -2.11 -18.37
CA LEU A 56 24.16 -1.52 -19.31
C LEU A 56 24.46 -0.04 -19.65
N GLN A 57 25.40 0.60 -18.98
CA GLN A 57 25.57 2.07 -18.99
C GLN A 57 25.70 2.68 -20.38
N LYS A 58 26.46 2.03 -21.26
CA LYS A 58 26.76 2.53 -22.62
C LYS A 58 25.53 2.59 -23.51
N HIS A 59 24.64 1.61 -23.41
CA HIS A 59 23.46 1.44 -24.26
C HIS A 59 22.15 1.65 -23.53
N PHE A 60 22.19 2.13 -22.27
CA PHE A 60 21.02 2.22 -21.40
C PHE A 60 19.88 3.05 -22.02
N GLY A 61 20.18 4.21 -22.59
CA GLY A 61 19.17 5.06 -23.22
C GLY A 61 18.51 4.42 -24.45
N ASP A 62 19.28 3.66 -25.24
CA ASP A 62 18.76 2.95 -26.41
C ASP A 62 17.93 1.74 -25.99
N LEU A 63 18.33 1.05 -24.91
CA LEU A 63 17.58 -0.06 -24.32
C LEU A 63 16.23 0.40 -23.78
N VAL A 64 16.19 1.50 -23.02
CA VAL A 64 14.93 2.08 -22.51
C VAL A 64 13.98 2.46 -23.66
N LYS A 65 14.51 3.07 -24.73
CA LYS A 65 13.69 3.38 -25.92
C LYS A 65 13.18 2.13 -26.62
N PHE A 66 14.01 1.11 -26.75
CA PHE A 66 13.59 -0.16 -27.32
C PHE A 66 12.45 -0.79 -26.49
N MET A 67 12.57 -0.81 -25.17
CA MET A 67 11.54 -1.40 -24.29
C MET A 67 10.22 -0.63 -24.35
N ILE A 68 10.23 0.72 -24.36
CA ILE A 68 8.97 1.47 -24.46
C ILE A 68 8.32 1.33 -25.85
N GLU A 69 9.10 1.23 -26.92
CA GLU A 69 8.58 0.91 -28.25
C GLU A 69 7.96 -0.49 -28.30
N LEU A 70 8.60 -1.48 -27.66
CA LEU A 70 8.07 -2.84 -27.55
C LEU A 70 6.76 -2.84 -26.76
N GLY A 71 6.72 -2.23 -25.58
CA GLY A 71 5.52 -2.14 -24.74
C GLY A 71 4.36 -1.41 -25.42
N SER A 72 4.63 -0.42 -26.29
CA SER A 72 3.61 0.38 -26.98
C SER A 72 3.15 -0.20 -28.34
N THR A 73 3.72 -1.31 -28.80
CA THR A 73 3.40 -1.90 -30.11
C THR A 73 2.29 -2.93 -30.00
N THR A 74 1.07 -2.56 -30.36
CA THR A 74 -0.15 -3.38 -30.20
C THR A 74 -0.18 -4.68 -31.05
N SER A 75 0.74 -4.89 -31.97
CA SER A 75 0.87 -6.14 -32.73
C SER A 75 1.72 -7.20 -32.05
N ILE A 76 2.33 -6.88 -30.92
CA ILE A 76 3.14 -7.77 -30.10
C ILE A 76 2.21 -8.36 -29.03
N ASP A 77 2.49 -9.58 -28.62
CA ASP A 77 1.77 -10.26 -27.54
C ASP A 77 1.80 -9.46 -26.23
N ASP A 78 0.69 -9.47 -25.50
CA ASP A 78 0.53 -8.64 -24.31
C ASP A 78 1.49 -9.03 -23.17
N GLU A 79 1.87 -10.30 -23.07
CA GLU A 79 2.85 -10.76 -22.10
C GLU A 79 4.22 -10.12 -22.32
N PHE A 80 4.73 -10.10 -23.57
CA PHE A 80 6.00 -9.43 -23.88
C PHE A 80 5.94 -7.92 -23.67
N ARG A 81 4.80 -7.30 -23.98
CA ARG A 81 4.57 -5.88 -23.75
C ARG A 81 4.62 -5.56 -22.26
N SER A 82 3.94 -6.37 -21.44
CA SER A 82 3.93 -6.24 -19.98
C SER A 82 5.31 -6.41 -19.38
N GLN A 83 6.08 -7.40 -19.83
CA GLN A 83 7.48 -7.61 -19.41
C GLN A 83 8.39 -6.42 -19.76
N ALA A 84 8.21 -5.83 -20.94
CA ALA A 84 8.95 -4.64 -21.31
C ALA A 84 8.64 -3.44 -20.40
N LEU A 85 7.37 -3.26 -20.02
CA LEU A 85 6.94 -2.21 -19.08
C LEU A 85 7.47 -2.49 -17.68
N ALA A 86 7.42 -3.74 -17.20
CA ALA A 86 8.01 -4.15 -15.93
C ALA A 86 9.51 -3.85 -15.87
N PHE A 87 10.25 -4.16 -16.96
CA PHE A 87 11.65 -3.79 -17.05
C PHE A 87 11.87 -2.26 -16.97
N LEU A 88 11.00 -1.45 -17.57
CA LEU A 88 11.08 0.00 -17.48
C LEU A 88 10.85 0.50 -16.05
N MET A 89 9.90 -0.09 -15.32
CA MET A 89 9.68 0.21 -13.90
C MET A 89 10.94 -0.04 -13.07
N GLN A 90 11.60 -1.19 -13.28
CA GLN A 90 12.88 -1.49 -12.65
C GLN A 90 14.00 -0.52 -13.06
N CYS A 91 14.05 -0.09 -14.35
CA CYS A 91 14.98 0.94 -14.79
C CYS A 91 14.82 2.25 -14.03
N VAL A 92 13.58 2.69 -13.81
CA VAL A 92 13.28 3.91 -13.04
C VAL A 92 13.72 3.73 -11.58
N ARG A 93 13.41 2.60 -10.97
CA ARG A 93 13.74 2.27 -9.57
C ARG A 93 15.26 2.23 -9.33
N TYR A 94 16.00 1.44 -10.11
CA TYR A 94 17.44 1.21 -9.88
C TYR A 94 18.35 2.26 -10.52
N ARG A 95 17.90 3.00 -11.54
CA ARG A 95 18.72 3.95 -12.33
C ARG A 95 18.04 5.31 -12.52
N LYS A 96 17.27 5.75 -11.53
CA LYS A 96 16.46 6.98 -11.56
C LYS A 96 17.25 8.22 -12.02
N LEU A 97 18.46 8.44 -11.48
CA LEU A 97 19.30 9.58 -11.87
C LEU A 97 19.72 9.54 -13.35
N LYS A 98 19.87 8.32 -13.89
CA LYS A 98 20.21 8.13 -15.30
C LYS A 98 19.01 8.46 -16.19
N ILE A 99 17.83 7.96 -15.85
CA ILE A 99 16.57 8.26 -16.54
C ILE A 99 16.32 9.78 -16.51
N GLN A 100 16.45 10.40 -15.35
CA GLN A 100 16.30 11.84 -15.17
C GLN A 100 17.30 12.63 -16.05
N GLY A 101 18.57 12.20 -16.08
CA GLY A 101 19.62 12.85 -16.88
C GLY A 101 19.42 12.73 -18.40
N LEU A 102 18.83 11.62 -18.86
CA LEU A 102 18.47 11.41 -20.26
C LEU A 102 17.26 12.24 -20.70
N ARG A 103 16.48 12.78 -19.76
CA ARG A 103 15.24 13.57 -19.98
C ARG A 103 14.20 12.84 -20.83
N ILE A 104 14.08 11.54 -20.65
CA ILE A 104 13.12 10.71 -21.38
C ILE A 104 11.80 10.51 -20.60
N GLY A 105 11.67 11.07 -19.40
CA GLY A 105 10.48 10.93 -18.56
C GLY A 105 9.19 11.39 -19.27
N GLU A 106 9.22 12.51 -20.00
CA GLU A 106 8.07 12.96 -20.80
C GLU A 106 7.66 11.94 -21.87
N GLU A 107 8.62 11.35 -22.57
CA GLU A 107 8.35 10.32 -23.60
C GLU A 107 7.73 9.07 -22.97
N LEU A 108 8.28 8.60 -21.85
CA LEU A 108 7.76 7.46 -21.12
C LEU A 108 6.34 7.72 -20.60
N THR A 109 6.10 8.88 -20.00
CA THR A 109 4.78 9.28 -19.48
C THR A 109 3.72 9.32 -20.57
N LEU A 110 4.00 9.94 -21.71
CA LEU A 110 3.01 10.06 -22.79
C LEU A 110 2.75 8.73 -23.50
N LYS A 111 3.75 7.87 -23.62
CA LYS A 111 3.59 6.51 -24.15
C LYS A 111 2.81 5.62 -23.19
N ALA A 112 3.12 5.66 -21.89
CA ALA A 112 2.36 4.92 -20.88
C ALA A 112 0.90 5.39 -20.87
N LEU A 113 0.63 6.70 -20.85
CA LEU A 113 -0.73 7.24 -20.95
C LEU A 113 -1.49 6.73 -22.19
N GLN A 114 -0.81 6.57 -23.32
CA GLN A 114 -1.42 6.01 -24.53
C GLN A 114 -1.75 4.53 -24.33
N ILE A 115 -0.88 3.73 -23.72
CA ILE A 115 -1.11 2.30 -23.47
C ILE A 115 -2.30 2.11 -22.51
N VAL A 116 -2.49 2.98 -21.53
CA VAL A 116 -3.65 2.92 -20.60
C VAL A 116 -4.99 2.99 -21.35
N THR A 117 -5.07 3.57 -22.55
CA THR A 117 -6.33 3.56 -23.34
C THR A 117 -6.75 2.17 -23.79
N GLU A 118 -5.91 1.16 -23.63
CA GLU A 118 -6.19 -0.24 -23.98
C GLU A 118 -6.83 -1.03 -22.81
N LEU A 119 -7.02 -0.40 -21.62
CA LEU A 119 -7.49 -1.07 -20.40
C LEU A 119 -8.86 -1.73 -20.54
N GLY A 120 -9.73 -1.19 -21.40
CA GLY A 120 -11.07 -1.76 -21.64
C GLY A 120 -12.02 -1.56 -20.45
N ASP A 121 -12.82 -2.58 -20.17
CA ASP A 121 -13.75 -2.59 -19.04
C ASP A 121 -13.05 -3.12 -17.80
N LEU A 122 -13.06 -2.36 -16.71
CA LEU A 122 -12.49 -2.78 -15.40
C LEU A 122 -13.24 -3.99 -14.79
N SER A 123 -14.38 -4.39 -15.38
CA SER A 123 -15.18 -5.53 -14.92
C SER A 123 -14.67 -6.90 -15.34
N SER A 124 -13.62 -6.99 -16.16
CA SER A 124 -13.06 -8.30 -16.50
C SER A 124 -12.36 -8.88 -15.27
N GLU A 125 -12.90 -9.99 -14.77
CA GLU A 125 -12.34 -10.79 -13.65
C GLU A 125 -11.00 -11.46 -14.01
N GLU A 126 -10.40 -11.10 -15.14
CA GLU A 126 -9.12 -11.63 -15.58
C GLU A 126 -8.01 -10.91 -14.82
N GLU A 127 -7.40 -11.61 -13.88
CA GLU A 127 -6.19 -11.23 -13.12
C GLU A 127 -4.93 -11.08 -13.99
N ASP A 128 -5.08 -11.14 -15.31
CA ASP A 128 -3.97 -11.09 -16.24
C ASP A 128 -3.24 -9.74 -16.17
N VAL A 129 -1.94 -9.80 -15.97
CA VAL A 129 -1.03 -8.65 -16.08
C VAL A 129 -1.12 -8.10 -17.50
N THR A 130 -1.95 -7.07 -17.69
CA THR A 130 -2.13 -6.44 -19.00
C THR A 130 -1.16 -5.29 -19.22
N PRO A 131 -0.80 -4.96 -20.49
CA PRO A 131 0.06 -3.80 -20.77
C PRO A 131 -0.50 -2.49 -20.22
N ALA A 132 -1.84 -2.33 -20.19
CA ALA A 132 -2.49 -1.14 -19.68
C ALA A 132 -2.32 -1.01 -18.14
N ARG A 133 -2.47 -2.11 -17.40
CA ARG A 133 -2.19 -2.14 -15.94
C ARG A 133 -0.71 -1.87 -15.67
N SER A 134 0.20 -2.55 -16.37
CA SER A 134 1.64 -2.29 -16.27
C SER A 134 2.02 -0.83 -16.59
N ALA A 135 1.29 -0.19 -17.53
CA ALA A 135 1.50 1.21 -17.87
C ALA A 135 1.03 2.16 -16.77
N LEU A 136 -0.06 1.84 -16.05
CA LEU A 136 -0.48 2.59 -14.86
C LEU A 136 0.60 2.55 -13.79
N GLY A 137 1.16 1.37 -13.49
CA GLY A 137 2.26 1.26 -12.56
C GLY A 137 3.55 1.95 -13.00
N LEU A 138 3.83 1.95 -14.29
CA LEU A 138 4.95 2.75 -14.80
C LEU A 138 4.72 4.25 -14.56
N LEU A 139 3.48 4.75 -14.71
CA LEU A 139 3.14 6.15 -14.43
C LEU A 139 3.34 6.50 -12.96
N ASP A 140 2.94 5.63 -12.06
CA ASP A 140 3.13 5.77 -10.63
C ASP A 140 4.61 5.90 -10.26
N ILE A 141 5.43 4.90 -10.63
CA ILE A 141 6.87 4.89 -10.38
C ILE A 141 7.57 6.11 -11.04
N LEU A 142 7.15 6.53 -12.22
CA LEU A 142 7.68 7.73 -12.85
C LEU A 142 7.36 8.98 -12.04
N ALA A 143 6.13 9.12 -11.55
CA ALA A 143 5.69 10.28 -10.78
C ALA A 143 6.40 10.37 -9.43
N SER A 144 6.55 9.26 -8.71
CA SER A 144 7.24 9.19 -7.43
C SER A 144 8.77 9.33 -7.53
N SER A 145 9.35 8.95 -8.67
CA SER A 145 10.81 8.92 -8.84
C SER A 145 11.39 10.13 -9.58
N LEU A 146 10.66 10.75 -10.51
CA LEU A 146 11.20 11.81 -11.38
C LEU A 146 10.60 13.18 -11.05
N PRO A 147 11.31 14.27 -11.39
CA PRO A 147 10.78 15.60 -11.15
C PRO A 147 9.45 15.85 -11.89
N PRO A 148 8.50 16.60 -11.30
CA PRO A 148 7.21 16.91 -11.92
C PRO A 148 7.32 17.51 -13.34
N SER A 149 8.42 18.18 -13.64
CA SER A 149 8.69 18.75 -14.98
C SER A 149 8.86 17.69 -16.08
N GLN A 150 9.16 16.44 -15.72
CA GLN A 150 9.34 15.34 -16.68
C GLN A 150 8.13 14.39 -16.73
N VAL A 151 7.24 14.41 -15.75
CA VAL A 151 6.11 13.46 -15.63
C VAL A 151 4.79 14.22 -15.50
N VAL A 152 4.55 14.88 -14.38
CA VAL A 152 3.24 15.45 -14.05
C VAL A 152 2.88 16.62 -14.96
N ILE A 153 3.82 17.51 -15.28
CA ILE A 153 3.55 18.64 -16.19
C ILE A 153 3.22 18.18 -17.63
N PRO A 154 3.97 17.25 -18.25
CA PRO A 154 3.56 16.67 -19.54
C PRO A 154 2.21 15.96 -19.49
N LEU A 155 1.95 15.19 -18.42
CA LEU A 155 0.66 14.53 -18.21
C LEU A 155 -0.48 15.55 -18.20
N LEU A 156 -0.45 16.53 -17.32
CA LEU A 156 -1.51 17.54 -17.18
C LEU A 156 -1.78 18.31 -18.49
N LYS A 157 -0.75 18.57 -19.29
CA LYS A 157 -0.92 19.17 -20.62
C LYS A 157 -1.67 18.27 -21.59
N ALA A 158 -1.49 16.95 -21.49
CA ALA A 158 -2.17 15.98 -22.35
C ALA A 158 -3.62 15.74 -21.91
N LEU A 159 -3.92 15.82 -20.60
CA LEU A 159 -5.22 15.46 -20.03
C LEU A 159 -6.41 16.22 -20.65
N GLY A 160 -6.25 17.48 -21.01
CA GLY A 160 -7.32 18.26 -21.66
C GLY A 160 -7.82 17.62 -22.95
N GLY A 161 -6.92 17.03 -23.75
CA GLY A 161 -7.26 16.25 -24.95
C GLY A 161 -7.94 14.93 -24.63
N TYR A 162 -7.47 14.25 -23.60
CA TYR A 162 -8.05 12.98 -23.15
C TYR A 162 -9.46 13.16 -22.61
N PHE A 163 -9.69 14.08 -21.69
CA PHE A 163 -11.00 14.35 -21.08
C PHE A 163 -12.06 14.82 -22.09
N SER A 164 -11.64 15.52 -23.14
CA SER A 164 -12.55 15.97 -24.20
C SER A 164 -12.73 14.99 -25.37
N SER A 165 -12.09 13.83 -25.32
CA SER A 165 -12.19 12.81 -26.37
C SER A 165 -13.62 12.28 -26.51
N GLN A 166 -14.02 11.96 -27.75
CA GLN A 166 -15.28 11.27 -28.01
C GLN A 166 -15.21 9.80 -27.62
N ASP A 167 -13.99 9.25 -27.56
CA ASP A 167 -13.74 7.88 -27.14
C ASP A 167 -13.69 7.78 -25.61
N PRO A 168 -14.54 6.94 -24.98
CA PRO A 168 -14.54 6.76 -23.53
C PRO A 168 -13.23 6.15 -23.01
N ASP A 169 -12.49 5.35 -23.81
CA ASP A 169 -11.22 4.75 -23.38
C ASP A 169 -10.16 5.84 -23.09
N TYR A 170 -10.14 6.90 -23.89
CA TYR A 170 -9.26 8.04 -23.63
C TYR A 170 -9.67 8.81 -22.37
N ARG A 171 -10.97 9.03 -22.14
CA ARG A 171 -11.42 9.75 -20.95
C ARG A 171 -11.14 8.96 -19.68
N GLN A 172 -11.37 7.64 -19.72
CA GLN A 172 -11.01 6.70 -18.65
C GLN A 172 -9.51 6.75 -18.36
N ALA A 173 -8.67 6.54 -19.38
CA ALA A 173 -7.22 6.54 -19.25
C ALA A 173 -6.68 7.85 -18.65
N GLY A 174 -7.23 8.98 -19.04
CA GLY A 174 -6.81 10.29 -18.54
C GLY A 174 -7.03 10.45 -17.04
N VAL A 175 -8.19 10.03 -16.52
CA VAL A 175 -8.48 10.19 -15.08
C VAL A 175 -7.75 9.16 -14.22
N LEU A 176 -7.57 7.92 -14.70
CA LEU A 176 -6.77 6.92 -14.01
C LEU A 176 -5.30 7.33 -13.93
N ALA A 177 -4.72 7.79 -15.06
CA ALA A 177 -3.35 8.28 -15.08
C ALA A 177 -3.14 9.50 -14.16
N LEU A 178 -4.14 10.37 -14.05
CA LEU A 178 -4.11 11.48 -13.08
C LEU A 178 -4.02 10.93 -11.65
N GLY A 179 -4.91 10.01 -11.28
CA GLY A 179 -4.94 9.40 -9.96
C GLY A 179 -3.61 8.73 -9.60
N MET A 180 -3.00 7.96 -10.52
CA MET A 180 -1.70 7.30 -10.29
C MET A 180 -0.53 8.27 -10.08
N CYS A 181 -0.63 9.51 -10.57
CA CYS A 181 0.46 10.48 -10.45
C CYS A 181 0.31 11.45 -9.27
N VAL A 182 -0.76 11.36 -8.47
CA VAL A 182 -1.00 12.32 -7.38
C VAL A 182 0.02 12.16 -6.28
N GLU A 183 0.25 10.95 -5.80
CA GLU A 183 1.19 10.62 -4.72
C GLU A 183 2.61 11.14 -5.01
N GLY A 184 3.08 10.99 -6.24
CA GLY A 184 4.43 11.41 -6.62
C GLY A 184 4.66 12.93 -6.65
N ALA A 185 3.61 13.76 -6.68
CA ALA A 185 3.73 15.21 -6.73
C ALA A 185 2.51 15.94 -6.12
N PRO A 186 2.09 15.61 -4.89
CA PRO A 186 0.86 16.12 -4.30
C PRO A 186 0.85 17.65 -4.21
N ASP A 187 1.90 18.26 -3.70
CA ASP A 187 2.02 19.73 -3.59
C ASP A 187 1.85 20.44 -4.93
N PHE A 188 2.40 19.87 -5.99
CA PHE A 188 2.29 20.47 -7.32
C PHE A 188 0.86 20.33 -7.86
N ILE A 189 0.24 19.15 -7.73
CA ILE A 189 -1.13 18.90 -8.19
C ILE A 189 -2.13 19.74 -7.38
N ALA A 190 -1.93 19.92 -6.08
CA ALA A 190 -2.73 20.82 -5.25
C ALA A 190 -2.80 22.24 -5.83
N THR A 191 -1.69 22.77 -6.36
CA THR A 191 -1.69 24.10 -7.02
C THR A 191 -2.54 24.15 -8.29
N GLN A 192 -2.77 23.01 -8.96
CA GLN A 192 -3.55 22.89 -10.20
C GLN A 192 -4.98 22.37 -9.97
N LEU A 193 -5.35 22.08 -8.73
CA LEU A 193 -6.61 21.44 -8.39
C LEU A 193 -7.84 22.22 -8.92
N HIS A 194 -7.78 23.54 -8.91
CA HIS A 194 -8.84 24.41 -9.41
C HIS A 194 -9.12 24.26 -10.92
N GLU A 195 -8.14 23.76 -11.71
CA GLU A 195 -8.31 23.43 -13.13
C GLU A 195 -8.73 21.97 -13.33
N ILE A 196 -8.24 21.08 -12.48
CA ILE A 196 -8.45 19.63 -12.55
C ILE A 196 -9.88 19.24 -12.10
N LEU A 197 -10.31 19.77 -10.96
CA LEU A 197 -11.54 19.35 -10.30
C LEU A 197 -12.82 19.53 -11.16
N PRO A 198 -13.02 20.65 -11.88
CA PRO A 198 -14.19 20.77 -12.77
C PRO A 198 -14.24 19.70 -13.86
N ALA A 199 -13.08 19.26 -14.36
CA ALA A 199 -13.01 18.20 -15.36
C ALA A 199 -13.36 16.84 -14.72
N VAL A 200 -12.81 16.50 -13.55
CA VAL A 200 -13.14 15.27 -12.82
C VAL A 200 -14.63 15.22 -12.47
N LEU A 201 -15.21 16.32 -11.97
CA LEU A 201 -16.65 16.42 -11.72
C LEU A 201 -17.49 16.15 -12.99
N SER A 202 -17.04 16.65 -14.14
CA SER A 202 -17.72 16.35 -15.41
C SER A 202 -17.65 14.87 -15.78
N LEU A 203 -16.55 14.19 -15.46
CA LEU A 203 -16.38 12.75 -15.71
C LEU A 203 -17.21 11.88 -14.75
N LEU A 204 -17.49 12.35 -13.53
CA LEU A 204 -18.48 11.70 -12.65
C LEU A 204 -19.90 11.71 -13.23
N GLU A 205 -20.20 12.60 -14.17
CA GLU A 205 -21.48 12.67 -14.87
C GLU A 205 -21.42 12.14 -16.31
N ASP A 206 -20.32 11.45 -16.69
CA ASP A 206 -20.14 10.91 -18.04
C ASP A 206 -21.27 9.95 -18.42
N SER A 207 -21.52 9.85 -19.72
CA SER A 207 -22.51 8.91 -20.27
C SER A 207 -22.08 7.46 -20.13
N ASP A 208 -20.77 7.18 -20.10
CA ASP A 208 -20.21 5.84 -19.99
C ASP A 208 -19.90 5.50 -18.52
N LEU A 209 -20.36 4.34 -18.06
CA LEU A 209 -20.18 3.88 -16.68
C LEU A 209 -18.73 3.61 -16.34
N LYS A 210 -17.92 3.10 -17.27
CA LYS A 210 -16.50 2.88 -17.02
C LYS A 210 -15.73 4.18 -16.75
N VAL A 211 -16.11 5.27 -17.43
CA VAL A 211 -15.54 6.59 -17.19
C VAL A 211 -15.94 7.11 -15.81
N ARG A 212 -17.20 6.90 -15.41
CA ARG A 212 -17.65 7.28 -14.05
C ARG A 212 -16.92 6.48 -12.96
N GLY A 213 -16.74 5.16 -13.17
CA GLY A 213 -15.96 4.32 -12.25
C GLY A 213 -14.53 4.81 -12.09
N ALA A 214 -13.85 5.10 -13.20
CA ALA A 214 -12.53 5.67 -13.20
C ALA A 214 -12.46 7.06 -12.54
N ALA A 215 -13.51 7.90 -12.72
CA ALA A 215 -13.59 9.20 -12.06
C ALA A 215 -13.77 9.09 -10.54
N LEU A 216 -14.54 8.09 -10.07
CA LEU A 216 -14.67 7.79 -8.64
C LEU A 216 -13.33 7.36 -8.04
N ASN A 217 -12.58 6.47 -8.73
CA ASN A 217 -11.23 6.09 -8.32
C ASN A 217 -10.30 7.32 -8.30
N GLY A 218 -10.33 8.16 -9.34
CA GLY A 218 -9.53 9.38 -9.37
C GLY A 218 -9.86 10.35 -8.21
N VAL A 219 -11.12 10.45 -7.78
CA VAL A 219 -11.51 11.25 -6.60
C VAL A 219 -10.96 10.63 -5.33
N ALA A 220 -11.03 9.30 -5.17
CA ALA A 220 -10.48 8.61 -4.02
C ALA A 220 -8.98 8.93 -3.86
N ARG A 221 -8.18 8.67 -4.90
CA ARG A 221 -6.74 8.96 -4.87
C ARG A 221 -6.40 10.43 -4.64
N LEU A 222 -7.18 11.35 -5.21
CA LEU A 222 -7.04 12.78 -4.90
C LEU A 222 -7.34 13.07 -3.43
N ALA A 223 -8.29 12.36 -2.82
CA ALA A 223 -8.65 12.55 -1.41
C ALA A 223 -7.60 11.96 -0.47
N ASP A 224 -7.00 10.84 -0.81
CA ASP A 224 -5.95 10.19 -0.04
C ASP A 224 -4.70 11.09 0.05
N ASP A 225 -4.24 11.63 -1.08
CA ASP A 225 -3.01 12.41 -1.13
C ASP A 225 -3.18 13.92 -0.88
N LEU A 226 -4.36 14.47 -1.12
CA LEU A 226 -4.66 15.91 -1.03
C LEU A 226 -5.81 16.20 -0.06
N ALA A 227 -5.92 15.46 1.03
CA ALA A 227 -7.05 15.49 1.97
C ALA A 227 -7.48 16.92 2.36
N GLU A 228 -6.53 17.81 2.71
CA GLU A 228 -6.84 19.19 3.12
C GLU A 228 -7.43 20.05 1.99
N ASP A 229 -6.99 19.84 0.75
CA ASP A 229 -7.41 20.66 -0.40
C ASP A 229 -8.70 20.15 -1.02
N ILE A 230 -8.81 18.83 -1.22
CA ILE A 230 -10.01 18.15 -1.71
C ILE A 230 -11.16 18.24 -0.69
N GLY A 231 -10.85 18.16 0.60
CA GLY A 231 -11.80 18.30 1.67
C GLY A 231 -12.59 19.62 1.63
N LYS A 232 -11.99 20.70 1.15
CA LYS A 232 -12.67 22.00 0.96
C LYS A 232 -13.82 21.93 -0.06
N GLU A 233 -13.78 20.96 -0.96
CA GLU A 233 -14.76 20.77 -2.04
C GLU A 233 -15.83 19.71 -1.70
N HIS A 234 -15.86 19.22 -0.46
CA HIS A 234 -16.78 18.17 -0.01
C HIS A 234 -18.25 18.46 -0.35
N ALA A 235 -18.66 19.74 -0.29
CA ALA A 235 -20.03 20.16 -0.56
C ALA A 235 -20.47 19.94 -2.02
N THR A 236 -19.52 19.83 -2.94
CA THR A 236 -19.74 19.54 -4.36
C THR A 236 -19.54 18.06 -4.66
N LEU A 237 -18.49 17.45 -4.11
CA LEU A 237 -18.07 16.07 -4.39
C LEU A 237 -19.03 15.04 -3.78
N ILE A 238 -19.37 15.12 -2.50
CA ILE A 238 -20.22 14.13 -1.84
C ILE A 238 -21.60 14.00 -2.54
N PRO A 239 -22.33 15.10 -2.88
CA PRO A 239 -23.56 14.97 -3.64
C PRO A 239 -23.41 14.34 -5.03
N ALA A 240 -22.29 14.62 -5.72
CA ALA A 240 -22.02 14.03 -7.04
C ALA A 240 -21.75 12.52 -6.95
N MET A 241 -20.99 12.08 -5.94
CA MET A 241 -20.74 10.65 -5.68
C MET A 241 -22.01 9.93 -5.21
N LEU A 242 -22.80 10.53 -4.32
CA LEU A 242 -24.10 9.98 -3.91
C LEU A 242 -25.09 9.84 -5.07
N LYS A 243 -25.08 10.77 -6.03
CA LYS A 243 -25.89 10.66 -7.23
C LYS A 243 -25.54 9.41 -8.05
N ASN A 244 -24.25 9.10 -8.19
CA ASN A 244 -23.77 7.87 -8.83
C ASN A 244 -24.22 6.63 -8.06
N PHE A 245 -24.02 6.61 -6.75
CA PHE A 245 -24.46 5.54 -5.85
C PHE A 245 -25.97 5.28 -5.95
N ASP A 246 -26.80 6.34 -5.83
CA ASP A 246 -28.26 6.23 -5.88
C ASP A 246 -28.76 5.76 -7.27
N LEU A 247 -28.12 6.18 -8.37
CA LEU A 247 -28.45 5.72 -9.73
C LEU A 247 -28.10 4.24 -9.91
N ALA A 248 -26.91 3.82 -9.49
CA ALA A 248 -26.46 2.44 -9.59
C ALA A 248 -27.29 1.49 -8.71
N SER A 249 -27.71 1.94 -7.54
CA SER A 249 -28.56 1.17 -6.60
C SER A 249 -29.94 0.78 -7.18
N ASN A 250 -30.34 1.33 -8.32
CA ASN A 250 -31.57 0.93 -9.00
C ASN A 250 -31.40 -0.31 -9.89
N ASN A 251 -30.18 -0.80 -10.12
CA ASN A 251 -29.90 -1.92 -11.01
C ASN A 251 -28.81 -2.85 -10.44
N LEU A 252 -29.12 -3.52 -9.35
CA LEU A 252 -28.18 -4.38 -8.59
C LEU A 252 -27.84 -5.72 -9.29
N ASN A 253 -28.46 -6.01 -10.43
CA ASN A 253 -28.16 -7.22 -11.21
C ASN A 253 -27.11 -6.96 -12.31
N ASP A 254 -26.62 -5.75 -12.42
CA ASP A 254 -25.65 -5.34 -13.42
C ASP A 254 -24.30 -5.08 -12.74
N GLU A 255 -23.27 -5.83 -13.13
CA GLU A 255 -21.93 -5.77 -12.53
C GLU A 255 -21.34 -4.35 -12.58
N ARG A 256 -21.51 -3.63 -13.69
CA ARG A 256 -21.06 -2.24 -13.79
C ARG A 256 -21.72 -1.33 -12.77
N SER A 257 -23.00 -1.58 -12.45
CA SER A 257 -23.70 -0.85 -11.39
C SER A 257 -23.13 -1.19 -10.01
N LEU A 258 -22.78 -2.45 -9.75
CA LEU A 258 -22.13 -2.85 -8.51
C LEU A 258 -20.76 -2.19 -8.36
N GLN A 259 -19.97 -2.11 -9.43
CA GLN A 259 -18.68 -1.37 -9.44
C GLN A 259 -18.86 0.12 -9.10
N ILE A 260 -19.88 0.79 -9.66
CA ILE A 260 -20.16 2.19 -9.31
C ILE A 260 -20.53 2.33 -7.83
N ILE A 261 -21.25 1.35 -7.26
CA ILE A 261 -21.56 1.35 -5.82
C ILE A 261 -20.29 1.22 -5.01
N ARG A 262 -19.42 0.24 -5.32
CA ARG A 262 -18.12 0.03 -4.67
C ARG A 262 -17.27 1.29 -4.77
N GLY A 263 -17.05 1.79 -5.98
CA GLY A 263 -16.27 3.01 -6.21
C GLY A 263 -16.84 4.25 -5.52
N SER A 264 -18.18 4.39 -5.41
CA SER A 264 -18.79 5.50 -4.67
C SER A 264 -18.58 5.38 -3.16
N CYS A 265 -18.67 4.16 -2.60
CA CYS A 265 -18.36 3.91 -1.19
C CYS A 265 -16.90 4.26 -0.89
N HIS A 266 -15.98 3.77 -1.71
CA HIS A 266 -14.55 4.01 -1.55
C HIS A 266 -14.21 5.51 -1.68
N ALA A 267 -14.66 6.18 -2.74
CA ALA A 267 -14.38 7.62 -2.91
C ALA A 267 -14.98 8.50 -1.80
N ILE A 268 -16.12 8.11 -1.22
CA ILE A 268 -16.69 8.78 -0.05
C ILE A 268 -15.90 8.46 1.21
N ASP A 269 -15.43 7.23 1.36
CA ASP A 269 -14.56 6.76 2.43
C ASP A 269 -13.30 7.64 2.52
N SER A 270 -12.49 7.66 1.45
CA SER A 270 -11.28 8.47 1.37
C SER A 270 -11.54 9.96 1.61
N LEU A 271 -12.60 10.52 1.01
CA LEU A 271 -12.90 11.94 1.19
C LEU A 271 -13.32 12.29 2.62
N ILE A 272 -14.13 11.44 3.26
CA ILE A 272 -14.71 11.77 4.58
C ILE A 272 -13.68 11.67 5.70
N GLU A 273 -12.68 10.79 5.55
CA GLU A 273 -11.58 10.68 6.51
C GLU A 273 -10.76 11.97 6.63
N GLY A 274 -10.66 12.74 5.55
CA GLY A 274 -9.96 14.03 5.51
C GLY A 274 -10.79 15.22 5.99
N LEU A 275 -12.06 15.04 6.39
CA LEU A 275 -12.93 16.14 6.81
C LEU A 275 -12.83 16.44 8.30
N GLU A 276 -13.00 17.71 8.63
CA GLU A 276 -13.24 18.12 10.02
C GLU A 276 -14.57 17.55 10.55
N PRO A 277 -14.66 17.19 11.84
CA PRO A 277 -15.85 16.53 12.41
C PRO A 277 -17.16 17.28 12.17
N GLU A 278 -17.13 18.61 12.17
CA GLU A 278 -18.32 19.44 11.93
C GLU A 278 -18.81 19.35 10.48
N ASP A 279 -17.91 19.11 9.53
CA ASP A 279 -18.25 18.95 8.12
C ASP A 279 -18.72 17.51 7.84
N ALA A 280 -18.01 16.50 8.34
CA ALA A 280 -18.42 15.12 8.24
C ALA A 280 -19.81 14.86 8.84
N ALA A 281 -20.12 15.47 10.00
CA ALA A 281 -21.39 15.34 10.69
C ALA A 281 -22.60 15.75 9.83
N LYS A 282 -22.43 16.62 8.83
CA LYS A 282 -23.50 17.06 7.93
C LYS A 282 -24.05 15.91 7.07
N TYR A 283 -23.25 14.91 6.80
CA TYR A 283 -23.56 13.84 5.83
C TYR A 283 -23.98 12.52 6.49
N VAL A 284 -23.76 12.33 7.79
CA VAL A 284 -24.03 11.07 8.51
C VAL A 284 -25.45 10.56 8.27
N SER A 285 -26.44 11.46 8.40
CA SER A 285 -27.86 11.10 8.24
C SER A 285 -28.24 10.70 6.80
N GLU A 286 -27.43 11.07 5.83
CA GLU A 286 -27.64 10.72 4.41
C GLU A 286 -26.86 9.47 4.02
N LEU A 287 -25.61 9.33 4.46
CA LEU A 287 -24.69 8.27 4.07
C LEU A 287 -25.01 6.96 4.80
N VAL A 288 -25.06 6.97 6.13
CA VAL A 288 -25.21 5.74 6.92
C VAL A 288 -26.45 4.92 6.55
N PRO A 289 -27.66 5.51 6.38
CA PRO A 289 -28.84 4.72 5.96
C PRO A 289 -28.78 4.18 4.53
N ARG A 290 -27.96 4.77 3.65
CA ARG A 290 -27.76 4.25 2.29
C ARG A 290 -26.82 3.06 2.30
N PHE A 291 -25.67 3.19 2.94
CA PHE A 291 -24.64 2.17 2.94
C PHE A 291 -25.01 0.96 3.79
N SER A 292 -25.63 1.14 4.95
CA SER A 292 -26.08 0.03 5.79
C SER A 292 -27.04 -0.95 5.12
N LYS A 293 -27.73 -0.56 4.05
CA LYS A 293 -28.58 -1.47 3.24
C LYS A 293 -27.77 -2.56 2.54
N PHE A 294 -26.48 -2.31 2.28
CA PHE A 294 -25.60 -3.25 1.62
C PHE A 294 -24.91 -4.23 2.57
N PHE A 295 -25.05 -4.09 3.90
CA PHE A 295 -24.45 -5.01 4.88
C PHE A 295 -24.91 -6.47 4.72
N HIS A 296 -26.04 -6.68 4.08
CA HIS A 296 -26.60 -8.01 3.81
C HIS A 296 -26.69 -8.33 2.32
N HIS A 297 -26.01 -7.54 1.49
CA HIS A 297 -25.96 -7.79 0.05
C HIS A 297 -25.24 -9.12 -0.24
N GLU A 298 -25.60 -9.80 -1.32
CA GLU A 298 -24.98 -11.07 -1.73
C GLU A 298 -23.53 -10.85 -2.20
N ASP A 299 -23.29 -9.77 -2.92
CA ASP A 299 -21.96 -9.37 -3.36
C ASP A 299 -21.11 -8.92 -2.17
N LEU A 300 -20.03 -9.66 -1.91
CA LEU A 300 -19.14 -9.44 -0.77
C LEU A 300 -18.33 -8.15 -0.91
N LYS A 301 -17.92 -7.81 -2.13
CA LYS A 301 -17.15 -6.58 -2.41
C LYS A 301 -17.99 -5.33 -2.11
N CYS A 302 -19.24 -5.29 -2.54
CA CYS A 302 -20.18 -4.20 -2.18
C CYS A 302 -20.45 -4.15 -0.67
N LYS A 303 -20.55 -5.31 -0.01
CA LYS A 303 -20.75 -5.41 1.43
C LYS A 303 -19.54 -4.82 2.16
N SER A 304 -18.33 -5.25 1.80
CA SER A 304 -17.07 -4.76 2.40
C SER A 304 -16.90 -3.26 2.21
N ALA A 305 -17.06 -2.75 0.99
CA ALA A 305 -16.94 -1.32 0.69
C ALA A 305 -17.94 -0.47 1.50
N ALA A 306 -19.18 -0.95 1.63
CA ALA A 306 -20.20 -0.23 2.41
C ALA A 306 -19.90 -0.26 3.92
N ILE A 307 -19.38 -1.37 4.45
CA ILE A 307 -18.99 -1.50 5.86
C ILE A 307 -17.79 -0.61 6.17
N GLY A 308 -16.74 -0.64 5.33
CA GLY A 308 -15.56 0.22 5.47
C GLY A 308 -15.97 1.69 5.51
N ALA A 309 -16.71 2.15 4.51
CA ALA A 309 -17.17 3.53 4.43
C ALA A 309 -18.01 3.96 5.67
N VAL A 310 -18.84 3.07 6.24
CA VAL A 310 -19.58 3.39 7.49
C VAL A 310 -18.62 3.53 8.68
N GLY A 311 -17.56 2.73 8.73
CA GLY A 311 -16.51 2.85 9.74
C GLY A 311 -15.84 4.23 9.71
N SER A 312 -15.43 4.68 8.53
CA SER A 312 -14.79 5.99 8.33
C SER A 312 -15.73 7.15 8.54
N ILE A 313 -17.00 7.04 8.11
CA ILE A 313 -18.04 8.02 8.43
C ILE A 313 -18.21 8.16 9.96
N ALA A 314 -18.20 7.05 10.69
CA ALA A 314 -18.29 7.08 12.15
C ALA A 314 -17.08 7.79 12.74
N SER A 315 -15.87 7.41 12.35
CA SER A 315 -14.61 7.99 12.83
C SER A 315 -14.56 9.49 12.60
N ALA A 316 -14.83 9.94 11.36
CA ALA A 316 -14.76 11.33 10.98
C ALA A 316 -15.85 12.20 11.65
N SER A 317 -17.06 11.65 11.84
CA SER A 317 -18.19 12.40 12.43
C SER A 317 -18.31 12.31 13.93
N GLU A 318 -17.47 11.49 14.58
CA GLU A 318 -17.42 11.34 16.05
C GLU A 318 -18.81 11.11 16.68
N LYS A 319 -19.17 11.95 17.65
CA LYS A 319 -20.43 11.83 18.41
C LYS A 319 -21.69 11.96 17.56
N ALA A 320 -21.62 12.53 16.37
CA ALA A 320 -22.76 12.62 15.46
C ALA A 320 -23.22 11.23 14.98
N PHE A 321 -22.36 10.22 15.07
CA PHE A 321 -22.68 8.85 14.73
C PHE A 321 -23.53 8.11 15.80
N LEU A 322 -23.54 8.56 17.06
CA LEU A 322 -24.21 7.87 18.17
C LEU A 322 -25.67 7.45 17.90
N PRO A 323 -26.51 8.23 17.20
CA PRO A 323 -27.89 7.81 16.91
C PRO A 323 -27.98 6.52 16.06
N PHE A 324 -26.98 6.24 15.24
CA PHE A 324 -26.93 5.10 14.33
C PHE A 324 -26.19 3.89 14.94
N PHE A 325 -25.40 4.12 15.96
CA PHE A 325 -24.52 3.14 16.60
C PHE A 325 -25.20 1.78 16.92
N PRO A 326 -26.38 1.73 17.61
CA PRO A 326 -26.99 0.45 18.00
C PRO A 326 -27.38 -0.43 16.81
N GLU A 327 -27.94 0.18 15.75
CA GLU A 327 -28.38 -0.53 14.55
C GLU A 327 -27.17 -1.06 13.75
N ILE A 328 -26.15 -0.22 13.57
CA ILE A 328 -24.93 -0.59 12.85
C ILE A 328 -24.20 -1.72 13.58
N MET A 329 -24.01 -1.62 14.89
CA MET A 329 -23.34 -2.67 15.67
C MET A 329 -24.10 -4.00 15.65
N GLN A 330 -25.43 -3.97 15.62
CA GLN A 330 -26.23 -5.18 15.45
C GLN A 330 -25.99 -5.83 14.09
N GLY A 331 -25.84 -5.02 13.03
CA GLY A 331 -25.54 -5.50 11.67
C GLY A 331 -24.14 -6.10 11.56
N LEU A 332 -23.13 -5.48 12.17
CA LEU A 332 -21.73 -5.90 12.08
C LEU A 332 -21.39 -7.11 12.95
N SER A 333 -21.98 -7.22 14.14
CA SER A 333 -21.63 -8.26 15.13
C SER A 333 -21.73 -9.71 14.63
N GLN A 334 -22.53 -9.97 13.60
CA GLN A 334 -22.69 -11.29 13.02
C GLN A 334 -21.48 -11.74 12.19
N TYR A 335 -20.67 -10.80 11.70
CA TYR A 335 -19.52 -11.08 10.83
C TYR A 335 -18.18 -11.17 11.59
N VAL A 336 -18.13 -10.86 12.87
CA VAL A 336 -16.89 -10.80 13.68
C VAL A 336 -16.14 -12.14 13.75
N ARG A 337 -16.80 -13.27 13.53
CA ARG A 337 -16.23 -14.63 13.65
C ARG A 337 -16.50 -15.52 12.45
N ILE A 338 -16.87 -14.96 11.30
CA ILE A 338 -17.01 -15.73 10.05
C ILE A 338 -15.63 -16.22 9.59
N LYS A 339 -15.57 -17.41 8.98
CA LYS A 339 -14.32 -18.05 8.56
C LYS A 339 -14.51 -19.24 7.61
N ASP A 340 -15.63 -19.28 6.88
CA ASP A 340 -15.97 -20.43 6.06
C ASP A 340 -15.27 -20.41 4.69
N SER A 341 -14.75 -19.24 4.27
CA SER A 341 -14.03 -19.01 3.02
C SER A 341 -12.95 -17.92 3.19
N PRO A 342 -11.97 -17.78 2.27
CA PRO A 342 -11.04 -16.65 2.24
C PRO A 342 -11.76 -15.31 2.25
N ASP A 343 -12.76 -15.11 1.39
CA ASP A 343 -13.57 -13.91 1.33
C ASP A 343 -14.26 -13.55 2.65
N ASP A 344 -14.67 -14.57 3.44
CA ASP A 344 -15.22 -14.33 4.77
C ASP A 344 -14.15 -13.80 5.73
N LEU A 345 -12.89 -14.20 5.55
CA LEU A 345 -11.78 -13.71 6.36
C LEU A 345 -11.46 -12.24 5.99
N ASP A 346 -11.50 -11.89 4.72
CA ASP A 346 -11.37 -10.50 4.27
C ASP A 346 -12.49 -9.63 4.82
N LEU A 347 -13.74 -10.05 4.67
CA LEU A 347 -14.88 -9.34 5.24
C LEU A 347 -14.76 -9.20 6.75
N ARG A 348 -14.29 -10.23 7.45
CA ARG A 348 -14.04 -10.19 8.90
C ARG A 348 -12.99 -9.11 9.24
N GLY A 349 -11.92 -8.98 8.46
CA GLY A 349 -10.93 -7.92 8.60
C GLY A 349 -11.56 -6.54 8.51
N VAL A 350 -12.29 -6.28 7.44
CA VAL A 350 -13.01 -5.01 7.23
C VAL A 350 -13.99 -4.69 8.37
N VAL A 351 -14.72 -5.69 8.85
CA VAL A 351 -15.65 -5.54 9.98
C VAL A 351 -14.89 -5.18 11.26
N CYS A 352 -13.78 -5.85 11.55
CA CYS A 352 -12.95 -5.58 12.73
C CYS A 352 -12.39 -4.15 12.71
N ASP A 353 -11.86 -3.71 11.57
CA ASP A 353 -11.37 -2.34 11.38
C ASP A 353 -12.50 -1.32 11.58
N SER A 354 -13.63 -1.51 10.89
CA SER A 354 -14.79 -0.61 11.00
C SER A 354 -15.32 -0.52 12.44
N MET A 355 -15.36 -1.65 13.17
CA MET A 355 -15.75 -1.64 14.59
C MET A 355 -14.72 -0.88 15.44
N GLY A 356 -13.43 -0.95 15.11
CA GLY A 356 -12.37 -0.16 15.73
C GLY A 356 -12.59 1.34 15.52
N LYS A 357 -12.83 1.76 14.27
CA LYS A 357 -13.15 3.15 13.90
C LYS A 357 -14.41 3.65 14.65
N ILE A 358 -15.45 2.82 14.72
CA ILE A 358 -16.68 3.13 15.48
C ILE A 358 -16.39 3.28 16.98
N ALA A 359 -15.58 2.40 17.57
CA ALA A 359 -15.20 2.50 18.98
C ALA A 359 -14.50 3.82 19.30
N SER A 360 -13.60 4.27 18.41
CA SER A 360 -12.94 5.57 18.51
C SER A 360 -13.95 6.74 18.48
N ALA A 361 -14.97 6.64 17.65
CA ALA A 361 -15.99 7.67 17.49
C ALA A 361 -16.92 7.79 18.72
N VAL A 362 -17.41 6.66 19.24
CA VAL A 362 -18.40 6.64 20.30
C VAL A 362 -17.78 6.64 21.70
N GLY A 363 -16.52 6.19 21.83
CA GLY A 363 -15.80 6.09 23.09
C GLY A 363 -16.05 4.78 23.85
N ALA A 364 -15.30 4.57 24.93
CA ALA A 364 -15.25 3.33 25.68
C ALA A 364 -16.59 2.89 26.29
N GLU A 365 -17.37 3.83 26.88
CA GLU A 365 -18.59 3.50 27.62
C GLU A 365 -19.70 2.91 26.71
N PRO A 366 -20.06 3.50 25.56
CA PRO A 366 -21.04 2.90 24.65
C PRO A 366 -20.55 1.59 24.03
N PHE A 367 -19.24 1.45 23.80
CA PHE A 367 -18.66 0.29 23.13
C PHE A 367 -18.38 -0.90 24.06
N GLU A 368 -18.44 -0.75 25.38
CA GLU A 368 -18.11 -1.80 26.37
C GLU A 368 -18.78 -3.18 26.12
N PRO A 369 -20.05 -3.29 25.66
CA PRO A 369 -20.65 -4.60 25.38
C PRO A 369 -19.97 -5.38 24.24
N TYR A 370 -19.25 -4.69 23.35
CA TYR A 370 -18.68 -5.28 22.11
C TYR A 370 -17.18 -5.56 22.23
N VAL A 371 -16.45 -4.90 23.15
CA VAL A 371 -14.99 -4.98 23.21
C VAL A 371 -14.46 -6.39 23.49
N LEU A 372 -15.04 -7.10 24.47
CA LEU A 372 -14.54 -8.44 24.84
C LEU A 372 -14.73 -9.45 23.69
N PRO A 373 -15.92 -9.59 23.06
CA PRO A 373 -16.09 -10.47 21.92
C PRO A 373 -15.16 -10.13 20.73
N LEU A 374 -14.90 -8.84 20.51
CA LEU A 374 -14.04 -8.38 19.44
C LEU A 374 -12.56 -8.69 19.71
N MET A 375 -12.08 -8.46 20.92
CA MET A 375 -10.72 -8.82 21.33
C MET A 375 -10.47 -10.33 21.25
N GLU A 376 -11.42 -11.16 21.73
CA GLU A 376 -11.32 -12.62 21.60
C GLU A 376 -11.29 -13.06 20.12
N ALA A 377 -12.09 -12.42 19.26
CA ALA A 377 -12.10 -12.72 17.84
C ALA A 377 -10.78 -12.32 17.15
N SER A 378 -10.17 -11.20 17.54
CA SER A 378 -8.89 -10.76 17.00
C SER A 378 -7.72 -11.64 17.47
N GLU A 379 -7.75 -12.16 18.71
CA GLU A 379 -6.77 -13.15 19.16
C GLU A 379 -6.94 -14.50 18.41
N GLU A 380 -8.18 -14.94 18.14
CA GLU A 380 -8.43 -16.14 17.32
C GLU A 380 -7.91 -15.97 15.89
N ALA A 381 -8.04 -14.77 15.33
CA ALA A 381 -7.63 -14.44 13.97
C ALA A 381 -6.13 -14.64 13.71
N LEU A 382 -5.27 -14.47 14.72
CA LEU A 382 -3.82 -14.67 14.59
C LEU A 382 -3.43 -16.11 14.23
N HIS A 383 -4.31 -17.07 14.48
CA HIS A 383 -4.08 -18.48 14.20
C HIS A 383 -4.73 -18.94 12.88
N LEU A 384 -5.33 -18.02 12.15
CA LEU A 384 -5.84 -18.24 10.80
C LEU A 384 -4.73 -17.88 9.80
N ASP A 385 -4.62 -18.66 8.74
CA ASP A 385 -3.64 -18.39 7.69
C ASP A 385 -4.16 -17.29 6.75
N HIS A 386 -4.11 -16.05 7.24
CA HIS A 386 -4.60 -14.88 6.51
C HIS A 386 -3.84 -13.62 7.01
N PRO A 387 -2.80 -13.18 6.29
CA PRO A 387 -1.94 -12.05 6.69
C PRO A 387 -2.74 -10.77 6.98
N ARG A 388 -3.57 -10.33 6.05
CA ARG A 388 -4.37 -9.10 6.18
C ARG A 388 -5.27 -9.11 7.42
N LEU A 389 -5.86 -10.26 7.77
CA LEU A 389 -6.66 -10.36 8.99
C LEU A 389 -5.82 -10.28 10.27
N ARG A 390 -4.57 -10.77 10.24
CA ARG A 390 -3.62 -10.58 11.37
C ARG A 390 -3.26 -9.10 11.52
N GLU A 391 -2.94 -8.41 10.44
CA GLU A 391 -2.62 -6.98 10.43
C GLU A 391 -3.77 -6.14 10.99
N THR A 392 -4.99 -6.35 10.49
CA THR A 392 -6.17 -5.65 11.02
C THR A 392 -6.41 -5.93 12.50
N SER A 393 -6.05 -7.13 13.00
CA SER A 393 -6.11 -7.46 14.42
C SER A 393 -5.10 -6.67 15.25
N TYR A 394 -3.89 -6.47 14.75
CA TYR A 394 -2.88 -5.63 15.43
C TYR A 394 -3.30 -4.17 15.46
N ILE A 395 -3.79 -3.63 14.34
CA ILE A 395 -4.30 -2.26 14.25
C ILE A 395 -5.50 -2.05 15.20
N LEU A 396 -6.39 -3.04 15.29
CA LEU A 396 -7.49 -3.03 16.24
C LEU A 396 -6.99 -2.92 17.69
N TRP A 397 -5.93 -3.65 18.07
CA TRP A 397 -5.38 -3.57 19.43
C TRP A 397 -4.80 -2.19 19.75
N SER A 398 -4.12 -1.54 18.78
CA SER A 398 -3.70 -0.15 18.90
C SER A 398 -4.90 0.76 19.17
N THR A 399 -5.94 0.63 18.36
CA THR A 399 -7.17 1.43 18.49
C THR A 399 -7.87 1.20 19.83
N MET A 400 -8.00 -0.05 20.28
CA MET A 400 -8.59 -0.36 21.58
C MET A 400 -7.74 0.15 22.75
N ALA A 401 -6.40 0.10 22.64
CA ALA A 401 -5.52 0.68 23.65
C ALA A 401 -5.72 2.20 23.75
N LYS A 402 -5.91 2.88 22.62
CA LYS A 402 -6.20 4.32 22.58
C LYS A 402 -7.57 4.65 23.19
N VAL A 403 -8.61 3.86 22.92
CA VAL A 403 -9.98 4.10 23.41
C VAL A 403 -10.11 3.78 24.91
N TYR A 404 -9.48 2.72 25.38
CA TYR A 404 -9.61 2.23 26.77
C TYR A 404 -8.48 2.69 27.69
N GLU A 405 -7.39 3.22 27.14
CA GLU A 405 -6.21 3.69 27.87
C GLU A 405 -5.75 2.66 28.94
N GLU A 406 -5.60 3.05 30.20
CA GLU A 406 -5.17 2.15 31.29
C GLU A 406 -6.13 0.97 31.53
N GLN A 407 -7.40 1.07 31.13
CA GLN A 407 -8.38 -0.02 31.25
C GLN A 407 -8.12 -1.16 30.25
N PHE A 408 -7.32 -0.91 29.21
CA PHE A 408 -6.85 -1.93 28.28
C PHE A 408 -5.94 -2.97 28.96
N SER A 409 -5.46 -2.69 30.17
CA SER A 409 -4.55 -3.59 30.93
C SER A 409 -5.01 -5.04 31.03
N LYS A 410 -6.32 -5.31 31.03
CA LYS A 410 -6.88 -6.67 31.05
C LYS A 410 -6.59 -7.47 29.77
N TYR A 411 -6.33 -6.80 28.66
CA TYR A 411 -6.03 -7.40 27.34
C TYR A 411 -4.52 -7.46 27.03
N LEU A 412 -3.69 -6.72 27.80
CA LEU A 412 -2.24 -6.68 27.57
C LEU A 412 -1.56 -8.05 27.47
N PRO A 413 -1.88 -9.06 28.31
CA PRO A 413 -1.20 -10.35 28.22
C PRO A 413 -1.37 -11.03 26.85
N GLY A 414 -2.58 -10.98 26.28
CA GLY A 414 -2.87 -11.55 24.95
C GLY A 414 -2.24 -10.74 23.84
N ALA A 415 -2.43 -9.41 23.86
CA ALA A 415 -1.88 -8.51 22.85
C ALA A 415 -0.34 -8.55 22.80
N VAL A 416 0.34 -8.47 23.94
CA VAL A 416 1.82 -8.55 24.00
C VAL A 416 2.32 -9.89 23.47
N LYS A 417 1.65 -10.99 23.84
CA LYS A 417 2.01 -12.32 23.35
C LYS A 417 1.88 -12.42 21.83
N GLY A 418 0.74 -11.99 21.26
CA GLY A 418 0.51 -12.05 19.82
C GLY A 418 1.48 -11.20 19.02
N LEU A 419 1.75 -9.96 19.48
CA LEU A 419 2.76 -9.09 18.86
C LEU A 419 4.17 -9.69 18.94
N GLN A 420 4.54 -10.31 20.07
CA GLN A 420 5.83 -10.96 20.22
C GLN A 420 5.96 -12.17 19.27
N GLU A 421 4.92 -12.99 19.15
CA GLU A 421 4.89 -14.10 18.21
C GLU A 421 5.05 -13.62 16.77
N CYS A 422 4.44 -12.49 16.38
CA CYS A 422 4.63 -11.87 15.08
C CYS A 422 6.08 -11.47 14.84
N LEU A 423 6.71 -10.75 15.78
CA LEU A 423 8.11 -10.32 15.63
C LEU A 423 9.11 -11.48 15.64
N GLU A 424 8.73 -12.65 16.16
CA GLU A 424 9.55 -13.87 16.19
C GLU A 424 9.35 -14.77 14.97
N GLN A 425 8.41 -14.45 14.07
CA GLN A 425 8.22 -15.22 12.84
C GLN A 425 9.48 -15.28 12.00
N ASP A 426 9.73 -16.46 11.41
CA ASP A 426 10.89 -16.69 10.56
C ASP A 426 10.57 -16.25 9.13
N GLU A 427 11.37 -15.34 8.58
CA GLU A 427 11.27 -14.87 7.20
C GLU A 427 12.03 -15.76 6.21
N THR A 428 12.71 -16.81 6.70
CA THR A 428 13.51 -17.71 5.87
C THR A 428 12.67 -18.66 5.01
N GLY A 429 11.36 -18.62 5.14
CA GLY A 429 10.40 -19.25 4.23
C GLY A 429 10.18 -18.43 2.95
N LEU A 430 11.21 -17.79 2.40
CA LEU A 430 11.18 -17.36 1.01
C LEU A 430 10.99 -18.62 0.16
N ASP A 431 9.79 -18.85 -0.33
CA ASP A 431 9.51 -19.72 -1.45
C ASP A 431 10.22 -19.10 -2.66
N VAL A 432 11.51 -19.39 -2.75
CA VAL A 432 12.23 -19.21 -4.01
C VAL A 432 11.63 -20.27 -4.92
N GLU A 433 10.73 -19.89 -5.79
CA GLU A 433 10.32 -20.72 -6.93
C GLU A 433 11.56 -21.06 -7.72
N LEU A 434 12.13 -22.20 -7.38
CA LEU A 434 13.24 -22.77 -8.09
C LEU A 434 12.69 -23.33 -9.40
N GLY A 435 13.01 -22.71 -10.51
CA GLY A 435 12.67 -23.22 -11.84
C GLY A 435 12.99 -24.71 -11.98
N GLU A 436 12.33 -25.40 -12.92
CA GLU A 436 12.37 -26.87 -13.09
C GLU A 436 13.78 -27.53 -13.04
N HIS A 437 14.83 -26.76 -13.29
CA HIS A 437 16.22 -27.21 -13.25
C HIS A 437 16.84 -27.26 -11.84
N ALA A 438 16.18 -26.76 -10.82
CA ALA A 438 16.69 -26.77 -9.45
C ALA A 438 16.12 -27.88 -8.56
N LYS A 439 15.30 -28.79 -9.11
CA LYS A 439 14.74 -29.95 -8.38
C LYS A 439 15.84 -30.85 -7.76
N ASP A 440 17.04 -30.85 -8.34
CA ASP A 440 18.20 -31.57 -7.81
C ASP A 440 18.84 -30.91 -6.56
N LEU A 441 18.45 -29.69 -6.21
CA LEU A 441 18.94 -28.95 -5.05
C LEU A 441 18.05 -29.08 -3.81
N VAL A 442 16.92 -29.77 -3.94
CA VAL A 442 16.00 -30.02 -2.80
C VAL A 442 16.73 -30.79 -1.70
N GLY A 443 16.79 -30.22 -0.50
CA GLY A 443 17.52 -30.77 0.65
C GLY A 443 18.97 -30.31 0.79
N ALA A 444 19.49 -29.53 -0.17
CA ALA A 444 20.81 -28.91 -0.07
C ALA A 444 20.77 -27.63 0.77
N GLU A 445 21.87 -27.33 1.47
CA GLU A 445 22.08 -26.02 2.09
C GLU A 445 22.76 -25.11 1.05
N VAL A 446 22.08 -24.04 0.66
CA VAL A 446 22.63 -22.99 -0.22
C VAL A 446 22.95 -21.76 0.64
N VAL A 447 24.07 -21.11 0.37
CA VAL A 447 24.46 -19.88 1.07
C VAL A 447 24.17 -18.70 0.14
N ILE A 448 23.17 -17.88 0.49
CA ILE A 448 22.83 -16.64 -0.20
C ILE A 448 23.10 -15.51 0.78
N ASP A 449 23.86 -14.50 0.40
CA ASP A 449 24.28 -13.36 1.24
C ASP A 449 24.85 -13.75 2.63
N GLY A 450 25.66 -14.82 2.64
CA GLY A 450 26.29 -15.29 3.88
C GLY A 450 25.40 -16.09 4.82
N ARG A 451 24.14 -16.33 4.47
CA ARG A 451 23.16 -17.13 5.22
C ARG A 451 22.97 -18.50 4.60
N LYS A 452 22.86 -19.52 5.45
CA LYS A 452 22.56 -20.88 5.02
C LYS A 452 21.05 -21.07 4.92
N ILE A 453 20.56 -21.31 3.71
CA ILE A 453 19.14 -21.58 3.42
C ILE A 453 19.03 -23.05 3.03
N LYS A 454 18.09 -23.77 3.61
CA LYS A 454 17.79 -25.14 3.27
C LYS A 454 16.67 -25.16 2.23
N VAL A 455 16.97 -25.66 1.05
CA VAL A 455 16.01 -25.77 -0.05
C VAL A 455 14.95 -26.83 0.30
N ALA A 456 13.69 -26.41 0.48
CA ALA A 456 12.56 -27.30 0.66
C ALA A 456 11.94 -27.66 -0.71
N ALA A 457 11.31 -28.84 -0.81
CA ALA A 457 10.49 -29.18 -1.97
C ALA A 457 9.18 -28.36 -1.88
N ALA A 458 8.79 -27.71 -2.98
CA ALA A 458 7.41 -27.24 -3.10
C ALA A 458 6.49 -28.49 -2.98
N THR A 459 5.55 -28.45 -2.07
CA THR A 459 4.45 -29.41 -2.05
C THR A 459 3.53 -29.04 -3.21
N ASP A 460 3.37 -29.95 -4.17
CA ASP A 460 2.32 -29.88 -5.19
C ASP A 460 0.96 -30.04 -4.48
N ASP A 461 0.49 -29.01 -3.84
CA ASP A 461 -0.91 -28.80 -3.54
C ASP A 461 -1.35 -27.65 -4.45
N ASP A 462 -1.69 -28.04 -5.69
CA ASP A 462 -2.52 -27.25 -6.58
C ASP A 462 -3.91 -27.12 -5.93
N ASP A 463 -4.06 -26.17 -5.03
CA ASP A 463 -5.35 -25.56 -4.73
C ASP A 463 -5.23 -24.11 -5.23
N ASP A 464 -5.92 -23.88 -6.35
CA ASP A 464 -6.21 -22.57 -6.90
C ASP A 464 -6.79 -21.67 -5.81
N ASP A 465 -5.95 -20.88 -5.17
CA ASP A 465 -6.38 -19.85 -4.23
C ASP A 465 -6.60 -18.57 -5.05
N ASP A 466 -7.78 -18.54 -5.72
CA ASP A 466 -8.37 -17.36 -6.31
C ASP A 466 -8.69 -16.36 -5.19
N SER A 467 -7.69 -15.63 -4.71
CA SER A 467 -7.93 -14.45 -3.90
C SER A 467 -8.39 -13.32 -4.82
N ASP A 468 -9.70 -13.19 -4.93
CA ASP A 468 -10.40 -12.09 -5.58
C ASP A 468 -9.95 -10.72 -5.06
N LEU A 469 -8.98 -10.13 -5.74
CA LEU A 469 -8.41 -8.83 -5.41
C LEU A 469 -9.33 -7.69 -5.85
N ASN A 470 -9.41 -6.70 -5.03
CA ASN A 470 -10.26 -5.51 -5.08
C ASN A 470 -10.20 -4.78 -6.44
N GLU A 471 -11.19 -4.94 -7.31
CA GLU A 471 -11.24 -4.37 -8.66
C GLU A 471 -11.38 -2.84 -8.74
N ALA A 472 -11.63 -2.14 -7.66
CA ALA A 472 -11.90 -0.69 -7.68
C ALA A 472 -10.68 0.17 -7.33
N ALA A 473 -9.68 -0.41 -6.73
CA ALA A 473 -8.37 0.17 -6.51
C ALA A 473 -7.36 -0.93 -6.88
N MET A 474 -6.35 -0.62 -7.64
CA MET A 474 -5.12 -1.40 -7.57
C MET A 474 -4.67 -1.22 -6.13
N ASP A 475 -4.81 -2.25 -5.32
CA ASP A 475 -4.49 -2.21 -3.91
C ASP A 475 -2.98 -1.97 -3.77
N ASP A 476 -2.55 -1.16 -2.81
CA ASP A 476 -1.12 -0.95 -2.53
C ASP A 476 -0.41 -2.30 -2.29
N ASP A 477 -1.14 -3.32 -1.81
CA ASP A 477 -0.65 -4.68 -1.57
C ASP A 477 -0.18 -5.41 -2.85
N GLU A 478 -0.85 -5.23 -4.02
CA GLU A 478 -0.40 -5.79 -5.31
C GLU A 478 0.94 -5.20 -5.79
N TRP A 479 1.21 -3.93 -5.40
CA TRP A 479 2.47 -3.27 -5.71
C TRP A 479 3.60 -3.69 -4.79
N ASP A 480 3.32 -4.07 -3.56
CA ASP A 480 4.30 -4.53 -2.58
C ASP A 480 4.79 -5.95 -2.90
N ASP A 481 3.96 -6.83 -3.46
CA ASP A 481 4.39 -8.13 -4.01
C ASP A 481 5.37 -7.98 -5.18
N ILE A 482 5.17 -6.98 -6.04
CA ILE A 482 6.14 -6.62 -7.10
C ILE A 482 7.44 -6.07 -6.49
N ASN A 483 7.39 -5.51 -5.28
CA ASN A 483 8.55 -4.97 -4.56
C ASN A 483 9.40 -6.05 -3.87
N GLY A 484 8.93 -7.30 -3.78
CA GLY A 484 9.64 -8.40 -3.12
C GLY A 484 9.74 -8.24 -1.60
N VAL A 485 8.83 -7.46 -1.00
CA VAL A 485 8.69 -7.34 0.46
C VAL A 485 7.85 -8.51 0.92
N SER A 486 8.33 -9.29 1.88
CA SER A 486 7.56 -10.41 2.40
C SER A 486 6.38 -9.91 3.25
N ALA A 487 5.21 -10.53 3.14
CA ALA A 487 4.05 -10.24 3.99
C ALA A 487 4.41 -10.30 5.49
N VAL A 488 5.33 -11.17 5.87
CA VAL A 488 5.86 -11.25 7.25
C VAL A 488 6.61 -9.99 7.67
N ALA A 489 7.36 -9.35 6.75
CA ALA A 489 8.06 -8.11 7.06
C ALA A 489 7.07 -6.96 7.28
N MET A 490 6.00 -6.88 6.48
CA MET A 490 4.92 -5.90 6.65
C MET A 490 4.18 -6.11 7.97
N GLU A 491 3.81 -7.35 8.31
CA GLU A 491 3.22 -7.66 9.61
C GLU A 491 4.13 -7.23 10.79
N LYS A 492 5.46 -7.43 10.67
CA LYS A 492 6.42 -7.00 11.70
C LYS A 492 6.53 -5.48 11.81
N GLU A 493 6.45 -4.76 10.70
CA GLU A 493 6.41 -3.31 10.68
C GLU A 493 5.21 -2.80 11.49
N ILE A 494 4.01 -3.29 11.16
CA ILE A 494 2.76 -2.94 11.87
C ILE A 494 2.85 -3.32 13.35
N ALA A 495 3.28 -4.55 13.67
CA ALA A 495 3.40 -5.01 15.04
C ALA A 495 4.37 -4.16 15.87
N ALA A 496 5.50 -3.75 15.28
CA ALA A 496 6.46 -2.86 15.92
C ALA A 496 5.85 -1.48 16.23
N GLU A 497 5.03 -0.95 15.33
CA GLU A 497 4.35 0.33 15.52
C GLU A 497 3.27 0.24 16.60
N VAL A 498 2.46 -0.81 16.59
CA VAL A 498 1.38 -1.06 17.56
C VAL A 498 1.92 -1.15 18.99
N TYR A 499 3.12 -1.70 19.20
CA TYR A 499 3.76 -1.64 20.52
C TYR A 499 3.90 -0.22 21.04
N GLY A 500 4.30 0.72 20.19
CA GLY A 500 4.44 2.13 20.57
C GLY A 500 3.13 2.75 21.01
N ASP A 501 2.04 2.42 20.34
CA ASP A 501 0.71 2.90 20.68
C ASP A 501 0.22 2.31 22.00
N ILE A 502 0.34 1.00 22.17
CA ILE A 502 -0.05 0.32 23.41
C ILE A 502 0.74 0.89 24.61
N ILE A 503 2.05 1.06 24.48
CA ILE A 503 2.91 1.62 25.54
C ILE A 503 2.46 3.04 25.90
N SER A 504 2.22 3.88 24.89
CA SER A 504 1.85 5.28 25.08
C SER A 504 0.53 5.45 25.81
N HIS A 505 -0.45 4.60 25.51
CA HIS A 505 -1.80 4.70 26.07
C HIS A 505 -1.98 3.93 27.39
N THR A 506 -1.35 2.76 27.55
CA THR A 506 -1.48 1.96 28.79
C THR A 506 -0.48 2.35 29.88
N ARG A 507 0.55 3.12 29.52
CA ARG A 507 1.51 3.75 30.45
C ARG A 507 2.08 2.77 31.48
N ARG A 508 1.82 3.00 32.78
CA ARG A 508 2.35 2.18 33.89
C ARG A 508 1.93 0.73 33.83
N GLN A 509 0.80 0.43 33.25
CA GLN A 509 0.30 -0.94 33.12
C GLN A 509 1.21 -1.79 32.21
N TYR A 510 1.95 -1.14 31.29
CA TYR A 510 2.87 -1.80 30.39
C TYR A 510 4.25 -2.13 31.01
N LEU A 511 4.64 -1.50 32.09
CA LEU A 511 5.99 -1.63 32.68
C LEU A 511 6.46 -3.10 32.88
N PRO A 512 5.60 -4.07 33.26
CA PRO A 512 6.02 -5.46 33.39
C PRO A 512 6.55 -6.12 32.09
N TYR A 513 6.15 -5.59 30.93
CA TYR A 513 6.49 -6.15 29.62
C TYR A 513 7.63 -5.36 28.92
N LEU A 514 7.95 -4.17 29.45
CA LEU A 514 8.79 -3.18 28.79
C LEU A 514 10.19 -3.69 28.41
N GLU A 515 10.87 -4.41 29.32
CA GLU A 515 12.25 -4.89 29.10
C GLU A 515 12.30 -5.87 27.92
N ALA A 516 11.37 -6.82 27.86
CA ALA A 516 11.29 -7.80 26.77
C ALA A 516 10.99 -7.11 25.42
N THR A 517 10.05 -6.17 25.42
CA THR A 517 9.68 -5.41 24.20
C THR A 517 10.84 -4.57 23.68
N VAL A 518 11.52 -3.81 24.56
CA VAL A 518 12.69 -2.98 24.16
C VAL A 518 13.81 -3.86 23.61
N THR A 519 14.06 -5.00 24.22
CA THR A 519 15.08 -5.95 23.73
C THR A 519 14.74 -6.41 22.32
N LYS A 520 13.47 -6.79 22.08
CA LYS A 520 13.04 -7.27 20.77
C LYS A 520 13.08 -6.17 19.70
N LEU A 521 12.63 -4.97 20.02
CA LEU A 521 12.73 -3.81 19.10
C LEU A 521 14.18 -3.46 18.75
N LEU A 522 15.13 -3.63 19.69
CA LEU A 522 16.55 -3.42 19.41
C LEU A 522 17.12 -4.48 18.45
N GLU A 523 16.60 -5.69 18.45
CA GLU A 523 16.97 -6.72 17.47
C GLU A 523 16.49 -6.38 16.06
N LEU A 524 15.36 -5.66 15.94
CA LEU A 524 14.77 -5.28 14.65
C LEU A 524 15.43 -4.07 13.98
N VAL A 525 16.29 -3.34 14.67
CA VAL A 525 16.96 -2.17 14.06
C VAL A 525 17.98 -2.56 12.98
N ASP A 526 18.39 -3.82 12.94
CA ASP A 526 19.28 -4.38 11.91
C ASP A 526 18.52 -5.22 10.86
N HIS A 527 17.18 -5.08 10.82
CA HIS A 527 16.34 -5.83 9.89
C HIS A 527 16.63 -5.46 8.42
N THR A 528 16.48 -6.41 7.50
CA THR A 528 16.73 -6.20 6.07
C THR A 528 15.79 -5.17 5.45
N TYR A 529 14.50 -5.22 5.82
CA TYR A 529 13.47 -4.32 5.33
C TYR A 529 13.48 -2.98 6.09
N GLU A 530 13.49 -1.87 5.32
CA GLU A 530 13.57 -0.50 5.85
C GLU A 530 12.37 -0.15 6.75
N GLY A 531 11.14 -0.52 6.36
CA GLY A 531 9.92 -0.24 7.11
C GLY A 531 10.00 -0.78 8.54
N VAL A 532 10.46 -2.02 8.72
CA VAL A 532 10.66 -2.63 10.06
C VAL A 532 11.69 -1.86 10.88
N ARG A 533 12.84 -1.46 10.28
CA ARG A 533 13.86 -0.66 10.98
C ARG A 533 13.31 0.69 11.44
N LYS A 534 12.57 1.36 10.54
CA LYS A 534 11.93 2.66 10.80
C LYS A 534 10.92 2.57 11.93
N SER A 535 10.00 1.60 11.88
CA SER A 535 8.97 1.40 12.90
C SER A 535 9.56 0.98 14.26
N ALA A 536 10.60 0.13 14.26
CA ALA A 536 11.31 -0.23 15.49
C ALA A 536 11.96 0.98 16.17
N ILE A 537 12.70 1.81 15.42
CA ILE A 537 13.33 3.03 15.96
C ILE A 537 12.27 4.04 16.40
N GLY A 538 11.24 4.27 15.59
CA GLY A 538 10.14 5.17 15.94
C GLY A 538 9.47 4.75 17.26
N THR A 539 9.22 3.46 17.43
CA THR A 539 8.64 2.90 18.66
C THR A 539 9.56 2.98 19.86
N LEU A 540 10.87 2.76 19.70
CA LEU A 540 11.84 2.98 20.77
C LEU A 540 11.84 4.44 21.25
N TRP A 541 11.78 5.41 20.34
CA TRP A 541 11.68 6.82 20.70
C TRP A 541 10.34 7.17 21.35
N ARG A 542 9.21 6.64 20.87
CA ARG A 542 7.90 6.81 21.51
C ARG A 542 7.89 6.20 22.92
N THR A 543 8.51 5.05 23.11
CA THR A 543 8.68 4.41 24.42
C THR A 543 9.47 5.31 25.36
N TYR A 544 10.59 5.87 24.89
CA TYR A 544 11.38 6.81 25.68
C TYR A 544 10.57 8.05 26.08
N ALA A 545 9.81 8.63 25.14
CA ALA A 545 8.97 9.78 25.40
C ALA A 545 7.86 9.46 26.43
N SER A 546 7.21 8.31 26.32
CA SER A 546 6.20 7.87 27.28
C SER A 546 6.74 7.69 28.70
N LEU A 547 7.94 7.12 28.82
CA LEU A 547 8.64 6.98 30.12
C LEU A 547 9.06 8.33 30.67
N TRP A 548 9.45 9.28 29.82
CA TRP A 548 9.76 10.65 30.21
C TRP A 548 8.52 11.35 30.81
N GLU A 549 7.37 11.25 30.13
CA GLU A 549 6.09 11.79 30.62
C GLU A 549 5.69 11.18 31.96
N MET A 550 5.86 9.87 32.12
CA MET A 550 5.61 9.20 33.39
C MET A 550 6.51 9.72 34.51
N ALA A 551 7.80 9.96 34.22
CA ALA A 551 8.74 10.53 35.18
C ALA A 551 8.39 11.98 35.56
N GLU A 552 7.92 12.79 34.60
CA GLU A 552 7.40 14.13 34.89
C GLU A 552 6.16 14.09 35.78
N ALA A 553 5.25 13.15 35.54
CA ALA A 553 4.07 12.92 36.39
C ALA A 553 4.45 12.49 37.82
N ASP A 554 5.60 11.80 37.98
CA ASP A 554 6.17 11.40 39.27
C ASP A 554 6.98 12.50 39.96
N GLY A 555 7.03 13.71 39.39
CA GLY A 555 7.66 14.87 40.02
C GLY A 555 9.02 15.25 39.43
N MET A 556 9.46 14.64 38.34
CA MET A 556 10.60 15.14 37.58
C MET A 556 10.27 16.52 37.00
N ALA A 557 11.26 17.40 36.92
CA ALA A 557 11.06 18.72 36.31
C ALA A 557 10.65 18.59 34.84
N LYS A 558 9.68 19.39 34.41
CA LYS A 558 9.26 19.43 33.00
C LYS A 558 10.37 19.89 32.10
N TRP A 559 10.53 19.21 30.97
CA TRP A 559 11.47 19.59 29.94
C TRP A 559 11.17 21.01 29.40
N LYS A 560 12.24 21.76 29.15
CA LYS A 560 12.17 23.08 28.52
C LYS A 560 13.19 23.13 27.37
N PRO A 561 12.82 23.75 26.24
CA PRO A 561 13.75 23.93 25.13
C PRO A 561 14.98 24.72 25.58
N GLY A 562 16.16 24.33 25.08
CA GLY A 562 17.42 25.03 25.28
C GLY A 562 18.61 24.10 25.52
N LEU A 563 19.82 24.65 25.37
CA LEU A 563 21.08 23.95 25.58
C LEU A 563 21.91 24.69 26.68
N PRO A 564 22.53 23.96 27.58
CA PRO A 564 22.47 22.50 27.80
C PRO A 564 21.13 22.06 28.37
N PRO A 565 20.78 20.75 28.27
CA PRO A 565 19.55 20.23 28.86
C PRO A 565 19.44 20.61 30.33
N GLN A 566 18.29 21.18 30.72
CA GLN A 566 18.13 21.71 32.10
C GLN A 566 17.54 20.67 33.07
N VAL A 567 17.10 19.52 32.52
CA VAL A 567 16.54 18.43 33.31
C VAL A 567 17.49 17.26 33.30
N ASP A 568 17.79 16.72 34.46
CA ASP A 568 18.59 15.51 34.65
C ASP A 568 17.64 14.33 34.89
N PRO A 569 17.37 13.46 33.87
CA PRO A 569 16.43 12.36 34.03
C PRO A 569 16.98 11.26 34.95
N PRO A 570 16.09 10.39 35.49
CA PRO A 570 16.49 9.22 36.26
C PRO A 570 17.49 8.35 35.51
N GLN A 571 18.32 7.61 36.25
CA GLN A 571 19.44 6.84 35.70
C GLN A 571 18.96 5.76 34.66
N GLU A 572 17.81 5.16 34.91
CA GLU A 572 17.24 4.16 34.03
C GLU A 572 16.77 4.77 32.69
N LEU A 573 16.14 5.95 32.76
CA LEU A 573 15.74 6.68 31.56
C LEU A 573 16.96 7.16 30.75
N LYS A 574 18.07 7.56 31.43
CA LYS A 574 19.33 7.87 30.75
C LYS A 574 19.90 6.66 30.01
N LYS A 575 19.86 5.49 30.65
CA LYS A 575 20.37 4.24 30.03
C LYS A 575 19.57 3.92 28.78
N LEU A 576 18.24 3.97 28.86
CA LEU A 576 17.37 3.73 27.71
C LEU A 576 17.63 4.75 26.60
N GLY A 577 17.71 6.05 26.93
CA GLY A 577 17.99 7.09 25.95
C GLY A 577 19.34 6.90 25.23
N ASN A 578 20.37 6.44 25.97
CA ASN A 578 21.65 6.10 25.35
C ASN A 578 21.55 4.88 24.42
N LEU A 579 20.81 3.84 24.80
CA LEU A 579 20.60 2.66 23.94
C LEU A 579 19.85 3.04 22.65
N VAL A 580 18.77 3.78 22.77
CA VAL A 580 17.97 4.23 21.61
C VAL A 580 18.79 5.14 20.70
N MET A 581 19.59 6.05 21.28
CA MET A 581 20.49 6.92 20.51
C MET A 581 21.54 6.11 19.75
N MET A 582 22.15 5.11 20.40
CA MET A 582 23.15 4.25 19.75
C MET A 582 22.53 3.46 18.59
N ALA A 583 21.34 2.87 18.80
CA ALA A 583 20.60 2.17 17.75
C ALA A 583 20.27 3.10 16.57
N THR A 584 19.78 4.32 16.85
CA THR A 584 19.51 5.32 15.82
C THR A 584 20.75 5.70 15.02
N MET A 585 21.90 5.87 15.70
CA MET A 585 23.17 6.22 15.03
C MET A 585 23.69 5.06 14.17
N SER A 586 23.54 3.81 14.61
CA SER A 586 23.92 2.63 13.83
C SER A 586 23.14 2.58 12.53
N VAL A 587 21.80 2.63 12.61
CA VAL A 587 20.95 2.61 11.40
C VAL A 587 21.24 3.79 10.46
N TRP A 588 21.44 4.99 11.02
CA TRP A 588 21.79 6.15 10.18
C TRP A 588 23.09 5.94 9.41
N GLN A 589 24.09 5.34 10.06
CA GLN A 589 25.37 5.07 9.39
C GLN A 589 25.20 4.02 8.29
N ASP A 590 24.47 2.95 8.56
CA ASP A 590 24.21 1.88 7.60
C ASP A 590 23.40 2.37 6.38
N GLU A 591 22.40 3.25 6.57
CA GLU A 591 21.65 3.88 5.48
C GLU A 591 22.49 4.87 4.65
N MET A 592 23.51 5.50 5.25
CA MET A 592 24.43 6.39 4.52
C MET A 592 25.43 5.60 3.67
N ASP A 593 25.72 4.35 4.05
CA ASP A 593 26.67 3.49 3.36
C ASP A 593 25.99 2.65 2.25
N ARG A 594 24.66 2.60 2.21
CA ARG A 594 23.82 1.97 1.17
C ARG A 594 23.49 2.97 0.06
#